data_2feb319da7e9d2097442999a52e6941c
#
_entry.id   2feb319da7e9d2097442999a52e6941c
#
_cell.length_a   1.000
_cell.length_b   1.000
_cell.length_c   1.000
_cell.angle_alpha   90.00
_cell.angle_beta   90.00
_cell.angle_gamma   90.00
#
_symmetry.space_group_name_H-M   'P 1'
#
loop_
_entity.id
_entity.type
_entity.pdbx_description
1 polymer ?
#
loop_
_entity_poly.entity_id
_entity_poly.type
_entity_poly.pdbx_seq_one_letter_code
_entity_poly.pdbx_strand_id
1 'polypeptide(L)'
;MASLSVNMSDTEYLHKWMNDPRVSHFWGEAGPQEHQEEFLKNGLKSRNAFPVIGCWDGKPFGYFEIYWVKEDNLGKYVPNVGDYDRGFHCLIGEQEFRGAHRVKLWISALVHYCWLADNRTERVMLEPRVDNEK
;
A
#
# COMPACT_ATOMS: atom_id res chain seq x y z
N MET A 1 -15.98 7.99 5.46
CA MET A 1 -14.95 8.76 4.73
C MET A 1 -13.60 8.06 4.88
N ALA A 2 -12.84 7.99 3.82
CA ALA A 2 -11.51 7.37 3.85
C ALA A 2 -10.48 8.32 4.47
N SER A 3 -9.57 7.76 5.25
CA SER A 3 -8.40 8.47 5.78
C SER A 3 -7.17 7.57 5.69
N LEU A 4 -6.00 8.18 5.64
CA LEU A 4 -4.71 7.50 5.62
C LEU A 4 -3.91 7.92 6.86
N SER A 5 -3.40 6.93 7.56
CA SER A 5 -2.54 7.15 8.73
C SER A 5 -1.56 6.00 8.87
N VAL A 6 -0.52 6.17 9.68
CA VAL A 6 0.34 5.08 10.10
C VAL A 6 0.73 5.26 11.55
N ASN A 7 0.66 4.17 12.30
CA ASN A 7 1.01 4.15 13.70
C ASN A 7 1.57 2.76 14.06
N MET A 8 2.50 2.68 14.99
CA MET A 8 3.02 1.41 15.49
C MET A 8 1.95 0.53 16.14
N SER A 9 0.86 1.12 16.66
CA SER A 9 -0.31 0.37 17.15
C SER A 9 -1.06 -0.39 16.06
N ASP A 10 -0.83 -0.07 14.78
CA ASP A 10 -1.45 -0.75 13.64
C ASP A 10 -0.83 -2.12 13.35
N THR A 11 0.20 -2.52 14.09
CA THR A 11 0.89 -3.81 13.91
C THR A 11 -0.05 -5.01 14.09
N GLU A 12 -1.04 -4.92 14.96
CA GLU A 12 -2.03 -5.98 15.15
C GLU A 12 -2.84 -6.25 13.88
N TYR A 13 -3.23 -5.20 13.16
CA TYR A 13 -3.93 -5.33 11.88
C TYR A 13 -3.01 -5.94 10.82
N LEU A 14 -1.75 -5.48 10.74
CA LEU A 14 -0.77 -6.07 9.85
C LEU A 14 -0.54 -7.54 10.14
N HIS A 15 -0.43 -7.93 11.42
CA HIS A 15 -0.28 -9.32 11.83
C HIS A 15 -1.46 -10.17 11.35
N LYS A 16 -2.69 -9.71 11.59
CA LYS A 16 -3.90 -10.37 11.11
C LYS A 16 -3.89 -10.54 9.58
N TRP A 17 -3.63 -9.46 8.86
CA TRP A 17 -3.73 -9.44 7.40
C TRP A 17 -2.60 -10.20 6.70
N MET A 18 -1.36 -10.03 7.15
CA MET A 18 -0.20 -10.69 6.54
C MET A 18 -0.21 -12.22 6.75
N ASN A 19 -0.91 -12.71 7.78
CA ASN A 19 -1.11 -14.14 8.03
C ASN A 19 -2.37 -14.71 7.34
N ASP A 20 -3.20 -13.91 6.69
CA ASP A 20 -4.26 -14.40 5.83
C ASP A 20 -3.61 -15.07 4.60
N PRO A 21 -3.91 -16.36 4.29
CA PRO A 21 -3.29 -17.06 3.14
C PRO A 21 -3.45 -16.33 1.81
N ARG A 22 -4.53 -15.60 1.60
CA ARG A 22 -4.77 -14.83 0.37
C ARG A 22 -3.82 -13.65 0.25
N VAL A 23 -3.37 -13.10 1.37
CA VAL A 23 -2.42 -12.00 1.43
C VAL A 23 -0.99 -12.51 1.43
N SER A 24 -0.68 -13.51 2.25
CA SER A 24 0.67 -14.06 2.38
C SER A 24 1.21 -14.64 1.08
N HIS A 25 0.34 -15.16 0.22
CA HIS A 25 0.71 -15.65 -1.11
C HIS A 25 1.41 -14.55 -1.95
N PHE A 26 0.94 -13.32 -1.86
CA PHE A 26 1.47 -12.19 -2.64
C PHE A 26 2.55 -11.41 -1.90
N TRP A 27 2.41 -11.21 -0.60
CA TRP A 27 3.28 -10.35 0.19
C TRP A 27 4.46 -11.10 0.83
N GLY A 28 4.26 -12.38 1.20
CA GLY A 28 5.33 -13.19 1.79
C GLY A 28 5.78 -12.73 3.19
N GLU A 29 4.94 -12.03 3.91
CA GLU A 29 5.24 -11.42 5.21
C GLU A 29 4.49 -12.08 6.39
N ALA A 30 4.04 -13.33 6.21
CA ALA A 30 3.46 -14.10 7.30
C ALA A 30 4.49 -14.40 8.39
N GLY A 31 4.05 -14.47 9.63
CA GLY A 31 4.91 -14.76 10.77
C GLY A 31 4.35 -14.23 12.09
N PRO A 32 5.16 -14.25 13.15
CA PRO A 32 4.78 -13.69 14.45
C PRO A 32 4.64 -12.17 14.39
N GLN A 33 4.00 -11.58 15.37
CA GLN A 33 3.75 -10.14 15.41
C GLN A 33 5.03 -9.31 15.37
N GLU A 34 6.11 -9.80 15.99
CA GLU A 34 7.42 -9.16 15.97
C GLU A 34 7.98 -8.98 14.56
N HIS A 35 7.66 -9.92 13.65
CA HIS A 35 8.02 -9.82 12.25
C HIS A 35 7.34 -8.62 11.57
N GLN A 36 6.04 -8.44 11.80
CA GLN A 36 5.30 -7.29 11.26
C GLN A 36 5.72 -5.97 11.91
N GLU A 37 6.10 -5.98 13.18
CA GLU A 37 6.68 -4.80 13.82
C GLU A 37 7.99 -4.36 13.16
N GLU A 38 8.87 -5.30 12.89
CA GLU A 38 10.12 -5.02 12.19
C GLU A 38 9.89 -4.57 10.76
N PHE A 39 8.98 -5.22 10.05
CA PHE A 39 8.55 -4.83 8.71
C PHE A 39 8.06 -3.37 8.68
N LEU A 40 7.19 -2.98 9.60
CA LEU A 40 6.68 -1.62 9.68
C LEU A 40 7.77 -0.62 10.06
N LYS A 41 8.64 -0.94 11.01
CA LYS A 41 9.78 -0.10 11.40
C LYS A 41 10.71 0.16 10.22
N ASN A 42 11.00 -0.87 9.44
CA ASN A 42 11.85 -0.75 8.25
C ASN A 42 11.17 0.11 7.17
N GLY A 43 9.86 -0.06 6.97
CA GLY A 43 9.09 0.79 6.08
C GLY A 43 9.14 2.27 6.47
N LEU A 44 8.99 2.57 7.75
CA LEU A 44 9.04 3.95 8.28
C LEU A 44 10.42 4.61 8.14
N LYS A 45 11.49 3.83 8.06
CA LYS A 45 12.86 4.32 7.82
C LYS A 45 13.18 4.51 6.34
N SER A 46 12.39 3.94 5.45
CA SER A 46 12.64 4.04 4.02
C SER A 46 12.53 5.49 3.55
N ARG A 47 13.43 5.87 2.63
CA ARG A 47 13.39 7.19 1.97
C ARG A 47 12.57 7.17 0.69
N ASN A 48 12.34 6.00 0.13
CA ASN A 48 11.73 5.82 -1.19
C ASN A 48 10.28 5.37 -1.12
N ALA A 49 9.88 4.75 -0.02
CA ALA A 49 8.53 4.26 0.20
C ALA A 49 8.07 4.60 1.61
N PHE A 50 6.79 4.84 1.78
CA PHE A 50 6.21 5.07 3.10
C PHE A 50 4.92 4.29 3.27
N PRO A 51 4.81 3.61 4.43
CA PRO A 51 3.65 2.82 4.76
C PRO A 51 2.50 3.72 5.20
N VAL A 52 1.28 3.35 4.83
CA VAL A 52 0.07 3.98 5.34
C VAL A 52 -1.02 2.93 5.57
N ILE A 53 -1.83 3.13 6.59
CA ILE A 53 -3.04 2.36 6.86
C ILE A 53 -4.24 3.12 6.32
N GLY A 54 -5.03 2.48 5.49
CA GLY A 54 -6.30 3.01 5.03
C GLY A 54 -7.40 2.71 6.04
N CYS A 55 -8.13 3.76 6.42
CA CYS A 55 -9.25 3.66 7.32
C CYS A 55 -10.52 4.16 6.65
N TRP A 56 -11.64 3.53 6.96
CA TRP A 56 -12.97 3.96 6.55
C TRP A 56 -13.81 4.22 7.80
N ASP A 57 -14.24 5.47 8.00
CA ASP A 57 -14.90 5.91 9.23
C ASP A 57 -14.16 5.46 10.49
N GLY A 58 -12.84 5.63 10.48
CA GLY A 58 -11.95 5.27 11.59
C GLY A 58 -11.59 3.79 11.72
N LYS A 59 -12.16 2.92 10.87
CA LYS A 59 -11.86 1.47 10.89
C LYS A 59 -10.76 1.15 9.88
N PRO A 60 -9.63 0.58 10.31
CA PRO A 60 -8.60 0.12 9.41
C PRO A 60 -9.12 -0.98 8.48
N PHE A 61 -8.83 -0.87 7.18
CA PHE A 61 -9.26 -1.87 6.21
C PHE A 61 -8.15 -2.39 5.31
N GLY A 62 -7.05 -1.68 5.20
CA GLY A 62 -5.97 -2.07 4.31
C GLY A 62 -4.65 -1.36 4.59
N TYR A 63 -3.60 -1.90 4.02
CA TYR A 63 -2.25 -1.40 4.12
C TYR A 63 -1.75 -1.01 2.73
N PHE A 64 -1.05 0.11 2.65
CA PHE A 64 -0.51 0.64 1.41
C PHE A 64 0.93 1.08 1.60
N GLU A 65 1.73 0.93 0.55
CA GLU A 65 3.07 1.51 0.45
C GLU A 65 3.09 2.45 -0.74
N ILE A 66 3.30 3.74 -0.48
CA ILE A 66 3.42 4.75 -1.53
C ILE A 66 4.92 4.98 -1.77
N TYR A 67 5.36 4.85 -3.01
CA TYR A 67 6.78 4.90 -3.33
C TYR A 67 7.08 5.78 -4.56
N TRP A 68 8.33 6.18 -4.67
CA TRP A 68 8.87 6.82 -5.87
C TRP A 68 9.30 5.74 -6.86
N VAL A 69 8.71 5.74 -8.05
CA VAL A 69 8.90 4.67 -9.05
C VAL A 69 10.36 4.58 -9.52
N LYS A 70 11.01 5.71 -9.70
CA LYS A 70 12.39 5.76 -10.21
C LYS A 70 13.38 5.02 -9.31
N GLU A 71 13.21 5.12 -8.00
CA GLU A 71 14.06 4.47 -6.99
C GLU A 71 13.60 3.05 -6.67
N ASP A 72 12.43 2.65 -7.14
CA ASP A 72 11.90 1.31 -6.96
C ASP A 72 12.34 0.37 -8.10
N ASN A 73 12.18 -0.94 -7.87
CA ASN A 73 12.46 -1.94 -8.90
C ASN A 73 11.62 -1.74 -10.17
N LEU A 74 10.40 -1.26 -10.02
CA LEU A 74 9.51 -0.94 -11.15
C LEU A 74 10.14 0.08 -12.12
N GLY A 75 10.91 1.03 -11.62
CA GLY A 75 11.57 2.06 -12.42
C GLY A 75 12.45 1.51 -13.54
N LYS A 76 12.98 0.30 -13.37
CA LYS A 76 13.80 -0.37 -14.40
C LYS A 76 13.01 -0.75 -15.65
N TYR A 77 11.70 -0.87 -15.52
CA TYR A 77 10.80 -1.35 -16.57
C TYR A 77 9.92 -0.24 -17.16
N VAL A 78 9.96 0.95 -16.56
CA VAL A 78 9.14 2.09 -17.02
C VAL A 78 9.94 2.96 -17.98
N PRO A 79 9.56 3.03 -19.27
CA PRO A 79 10.21 3.94 -20.21
C PRO A 79 10.04 5.39 -19.76
N ASN A 80 11.13 6.16 -19.83
CA ASN A 80 11.13 7.58 -19.49
C ASN A 80 10.55 7.86 -18.07
N VAL A 81 10.95 7.03 -17.10
CA VAL A 81 10.53 7.24 -15.70
C VAL A 81 10.96 8.62 -15.21
N GLY A 82 10.00 9.38 -14.69
CA GLY A 82 10.22 10.71 -14.13
C GLY A 82 10.62 10.66 -12.66
N ASP A 83 11.28 11.72 -12.19
CA ASP A 83 11.74 11.82 -10.80
C ASP A 83 10.56 11.81 -9.80
N TYR A 84 9.39 12.23 -10.24
CA TYR A 84 8.19 12.38 -9.41
C TYR A 84 7.07 11.42 -9.77
N ASP A 85 7.37 10.38 -10.54
CA ASP A 85 6.43 9.30 -10.78
C ASP A 85 6.22 8.49 -9.50
N ARG A 86 4.95 8.30 -9.14
CA ARG A 86 4.52 7.60 -7.93
C ARG A 86 3.97 6.23 -8.27
N GLY A 87 4.18 5.30 -7.37
CA GLY A 87 3.51 4.02 -7.37
C GLY A 87 2.97 3.70 -5.99
N PHE A 88 2.12 2.70 -5.90
CA PHE A 88 1.74 2.15 -4.61
C PHE A 88 1.51 0.64 -4.69
N HIS A 89 1.87 -0.04 -3.61
CA HIS A 89 1.44 -1.40 -3.32
C HIS A 89 0.22 -1.34 -2.43
N CYS A 90 -0.71 -2.25 -2.58
CA CYS A 90 -1.90 -2.29 -1.75
C CYS A 90 -2.25 -3.70 -1.29
N LEU A 91 -2.73 -3.76 -0.07
CA LEU A 91 -3.30 -4.92 0.56
C LEU A 91 -4.62 -4.52 1.17
N ILE A 92 -5.71 -5.19 0.77
CA ILE A 92 -7.01 -5.01 1.41
C ILE A 92 -7.23 -6.18 2.37
N GLY A 93 -7.05 -5.89 3.66
CA GLY A 93 -7.13 -6.89 4.71
C GLY A 93 -8.56 -7.30 5.04
N GLU A 94 -9.47 -6.34 5.06
CA GLU A 94 -10.85 -6.58 5.44
C GLU A 94 -11.71 -6.96 4.23
N GLN A 95 -12.40 -8.10 4.34
CA GLN A 95 -13.21 -8.69 3.26
C GLN A 95 -14.28 -7.73 2.72
N GLU A 96 -14.90 -6.95 3.59
CA GLU A 96 -15.98 -6.03 3.22
C GLU A 96 -15.54 -4.88 2.30
N PHE A 97 -14.24 -4.61 2.23
CA PHE A 97 -13.68 -3.56 1.36
C PHE A 97 -13.09 -4.10 0.05
N ARG A 98 -13.23 -5.39 -0.21
CA ARG A 98 -12.80 -6.04 -1.45
C ARG A 98 -13.91 -5.99 -2.51
N GLY A 99 -13.50 -6.17 -3.77
CA GLY A 99 -14.41 -6.22 -4.91
C GLY A 99 -14.52 -4.90 -5.66
N ALA A 100 -14.90 -4.99 -6.93
CA ALA A 100 -14.87 -3.87 -7.88
C ALA A 100 -15.68 -2.64 -7.45
N HIS A 101 -16.79 -2.86 -6.74
CA HIS A 101 -17.64 -1.77 -6.26
C HIS A 101 -17.03 -0.99 -5.08
N ARG A 102 -16.15 -1.63 -4.31
CA ARG A 102 -15.44 -1.00 -3.18
C ARG A 102 -14.13 -0.36 -3.60
N VAL A 103 -13.41 -1.00 -4.51
CA VAL A 103 -12.12 -0.52 -5.01
C VAL A 103 -12.23 0.93 -5.51
N LYS A 104 -13.27 1.26 -6.24
CA LYS A 104 -13.49 2.62 -6.77
C LYS A 104 -13.45 3.71 -5.69
N LEU A 105 -13.92 3.40 -4.50
CA LEU A 105 -14.00 4.37 -3.40
C LEU A 105 -12.62 4.67 -2.83
N TRP A 106 -11.88 3.65 -2.44
CA TRP A 106 -10.59 3.86 -1.79
C TRP A 106 -9.43 4.14 -2.76
N ILE A 107 -9.45 3.57 -3.98
CA ILE A 107 -8.39 3.82 -4.96
C ILE A 107 -8.40 5.27 -5.45
N SER A 108 -9.58 5.85 -5.64
CA SER A 108 -9.71 7.26 -6.00
C SER A 108 -9.11 8.17 -4.93
N ALA A 109 -9.37 7.88 -3.66
CA ALA A 109 -8.81 8.62 -2.54
C ALA A 109 -7.28 8.51 -2.47
N LEU A 110 -6.74 7.31 -2.68
CA LEU A 110 -5.31 7.05 -2.66
C LEU A 110 -4.57 7.77 -3.80
N VAL A 111 -5.11 7.68 -5.00
CA VAL A 111 -4.56 8.36 -6.18
C VAL A 111 -4.61 9.87 -5.98
N HIS A 112 -5.73 10.40 -5.49
CA HIS A 112 -5.86 11.82 -5.16
C HIS A 112 -4.83 12.27 -4.13
N TYR A 113 -4.62 11.46 -3.09
CA TYR A 113 -3.57 11.72 -2.10
C TYR A 113 -2.18 11.82 -2.73
N CYS A 114 -1.83 10.96 -3.67
CA CYS A 114 -0.53 11.01 -4.35
C CYS A 114 -0.28 12.35 -5.03
N TRP A 115 -1.29 12.92 -5.68
CA TRP A 115 -1.18 14.24 -6.30
C TRP A 115 -1.17 15.39 -5.30
N LEU A 116 -1.92 15.29 -4.21
CA LEU A 116 -1.94 16.32 -3.18
C LEU A 116 -0.66 16.34 -2.33
N ALA A 117 -0.08 15.17 -2.07
CA ALA A 117 1.12 15.05 -1.25
C ALA A 117 2.36 15.66 -1.91
N ASP A 118 2.43 15.63 -3.24
CA ASP A 118 3.49 16.29 -4.01
C ASP A 118 2.93 16.77 -5.35
N ASN A 119 2.86 18.07 -5.53
CA ASN A 119 2.31 18.70 -6.74
C ASN A 119 3.15 18.48 -8.01
N ARG A 120 4.36 17.93 -7.88
CA ARG A 120 5.22 17.55 -9.01
C ARG A 120 4.89 16.15 -9.55
N THR A 121 4.03 15.40 -8.88
CA THR A 121 3.60 14.07 -9.34
C THR A 121 2.96 14.17 -10.71
N GLU A 122 3.52 13.46 -11.69
CA GLU A 122 3.04 13.45 -13.07
C GLU A 122 2.24 12.18 -13.38
N ARG A 123 2.67 11.04 -12.85
CA ARG A 123 2.04 9.74 -13.08
C ARG A 123 1.90 8.98 -11.78
N VAL A 124 0.83 8.19 -11.69
CA VAL A 124 0.63 7.21 -10.62
C VAL A 124 0.50 5.84 -11.26
N MET A 125 1.29 4.87 -10.80
CA MET A 125 1.45 3.56 -11.41
C MET A 125 1.18 2.43 -10.44
N LEU A 126 0.78 1.30 -11.00
CA LEU A 126 0.56 0.04 -10.30
C LEU A 126 1.23 -1.10 -11.07
N GLU A 127 1.69 -2.11 -10.35
CA GLU A 127 2.27 -3.32 -10.93
C GLU A 127 1.61 -4.58 -10.35
N PRO A 128 0.31 -4.80 -10.61
CA PRO A 128 -0.35 -6.02 -10.13
C PRO A 128 0.30 -7.26 -10.75
N ARG A 129 0.40 -8.33 -9.96
CA ARG A 129 0.85 -9.62 -10.48
C ARG A 129 -0.19 -10.19 -11.44
N VAL A 130 0.29 -10.93 -12.44
CA VAL A 130 -0.60 -11.55 -13.46
C VAL A 130 -1.53 -12.61 -12.88
N ASP A 131 -1.16 -13.22 -11.75
CA ASP A 131 -1.97 -14.19 -11.02
C ASP A 131 -2.95 -13.56 -10.00
N ASN A 132 -3.00 -12.23 -9.92
CA ASN A 132 -3.92 -11.49 -9.07
C ASN A 132 -5.22 -11.20 -9.82
N GLU A 133 -6.12 -12.17 -9.85
CA GLU A 133 -7.37 -12.12 -10.61
C GLU A 133 -8.56 -11.48 -9.87
N LYS A 134 -8.38 -11.01 -8.63
CA LYS A 134 -9.49 -10.54 -7.77
C LYS A 134 -9.26 -9.13 -7.24
#